data_e006daeb216b891499dc97c6ec8c9c6b
#
_entry.id   e006daeb216b891499dc97c6ec8c9c6b
#
_cell.length_a   1.000
_cell.length_b   1.000
_cell.length_c   1.000
_cell.angle_alpha   90.00
_cell.angle_beta   90.00
_cell.angle_gamma   90.00
#
_symmetry.space_group_name_H-M   'P 1'
#
loop_
_entity.id
_entity.type
_entity.pdbx_description
1 polymer ?
#
loop_
_entity_poly.entity_id
_entity_poly.type
_entity_poly.pdbx_seq_one_letter_code
_entity_poly.pdbx_strand_id
1 'polypeptide(L)'
;MALARGYQDGQRIPWAVALEVVADMVDAAGDVPVTADIEAGRGPAPSDVATAVDNVITAGAVGVNLEDSIPEASGELFTTEAQYDRLRAARAAAERRSLPLFINARCDVYFGARLAETERPQQLLERAAAYAEAGASGVFVPGLTDLGILARLCDTVGVAVNVMAYPDLPSVEALAGAGVRRISQGGAGFLETAGYLERMARSFLGDPRETASDVTPAAHLVRDLAARP
;
A
#
# COMPACT_ATOMS: atom_id res chain seq x y z
N MET A 1 -6.85 5.97 3.59
CA MET A 1 -7.55 5.79 4.89
C MET A 1 -7.30 6.99 5.81
N ALA A 2 -6.10 7.24 6.29
CA ALA A 2 -5.78 8.35 7.20
C ALA A 2 -6.24 9.72 6.68
N LEU A 3 -5.87 10.09 5.45
CA LEU A 3 -6.26 11.35 4.81
C LEU A 3 -7.79 11.55 4.75
N ALA A 4 -8.56 10.50 4.47
CA ALA A 4 -10.02 10.58 4.42
C ALA A 4 -10.67 10.84 5.79
N ARG A 5 -9.94 10.62 6.86
CA ARG A 5 -10.34 10.91 8.26
C ARG A 5 -9.66 12.17 8.83
N GLY A 6 -8.94 12.94 7.98
CA GLY A 6 -8.27 14.19 8.38
C GLY A 6 -6.93 13.99 9.12
N TYR A 7 -6.37 12.79 9.10
CA TYR A 7 -5.05 12.50 9.68
C TYR A 7 -3.97 12.54 8.61
N GLN A 8 -2.78 12.97 8.99
CA GLN A 8 -1.58 12.86 8.14
C GLN A 8 -1.16 11.39 8.01
N ASP A 9 -0.42 11.08 6.95
CA ASP A 9 0.22 9.79 6.75
C ASP A 9 1.35 9.56 7.77
N GLY A 10 1.87 8.32 7.88
CA GLY A 10 2.96 7.98 8.79
C GLY A 10 2.48 7.63 10.21
N GLN A 11 1.53 6.73 10.32
CA GLN A 11 0.99 6.18 11.58
C GLN A 11 0.31 7.21 12.51
N ARG A 12 -0.13 8.36 11.95
CA ARG A 12 -0.78 9.45 12.72
C ARG A 12 -2.24 9.16 13.06
N ILE A 13 -2.92 8.31 12.32
CA ILE A 13 -4.29 7.87 12.64
C ILE A 13 -4.25 6.96 13.89
N PRO A 14 -5.08 7.22 14.92
CA PRO A 14 -5.20 6.31 16.06
C PRO A 14 -5.55 4.89 15.58
N TRP A 15 -4.85 3.88 16.13
CA TRP A 15 -4.97 2.52 15.64
C TRP A 15 -6.39 1.96 15.70
N ALA A 16 -7.13 2.25 16.75
CA ALA A 16 -8.53 1.85 16.87
C ALA A 16 -9.39 2.41 15.72
N VAL A 17 -9.20 3.68 15.37
CA VAL A 17 -9.93 4.32 14.24
C VAL A 17 -9.54 3.69 12.91
N ALA A 18 -8.26 3.33 12.73
CA ALA A 18 -7.83 2.64 11.52
C ALA A 18 -8.49 1.26 11.39
N LEU A 19 -8.61 0.51 12.48
CA LEU A 19 -9.26 -0.81 12.49
C LEU A 19 -10.77 -0.73 12.23
N GLU A 20 -11.45 0.27 12.77
CA GLU A 20 -12.87 0.54 12.47
C GLU A 20 -13.05 0.77 10.95
N VAL A 21 -12.18 1.60 10.32
CA VAL A 21 -12.24 1.83 8.88
C VAL A 21 -11.98 0.55 8.09
N VAL A 22 -11.04 -0.29 8.54
CA VAL A 22 -10.79 -1.60 7.87
C VAL A 22 -12.03 -2.49 7.96
N ALA A 23 -12.68 -2.57 9.13
CA ALA A 23 -13.91 -3.35 9.30
C ALA A 23 -15.05 -2.83 8.41
N ASP A 24 -15.27 -1.50 8.39
CA ASP A 24 -16.27 -0.87 7.50
C ASP A 24 -16.00 -1.19 6.01
N MET A 25 -14.72 -1.19 5.60
CA MET A 25 -14.33 -1.52 4.23
C MET A 25 -14.56 -3.00 3.92
N VAL A 26 -14.31 -3.90 4.85
CA VAL A 26 -14.58 -5.35 4.70
C VAL A 26 -16.08 -5.58 4.54
N ASP A 27 -16.89 -4.98 5.40
CA ASP A 27 -18.36 -5.08 5.33
C ASP A 27 -18.91 -4.54 3.99
N ALA A 28 -18.40 -3.39 3.55
CA ALA A 28 -18.81 -2.79 2.27
C ALA A 28 -18.33 -3.58 1.05
N ALA A 29 -17.19 -4.26 1.13
CA ALA A 29 -16.60 -5.03 0.05
C ALA A 29 -17.32 -6.38 -0.18
N GLY A 30 -18.01 -6.91 0.83
CA GLY A 30 -18.66 -8.22 0.77
C GLY A 30 -17.67 -9.34 0.47
N ASP A 31 -17.82 -10.03 -0.67
CA ASP A 31 -16.95 -11.14 -1.06
C ASP A 31 -15.58 -10.69 -1.65
N VAL A 32 -15.36 -9.39 -1.83
CA VAL A 32 -14.09 -8.89 -2.38
C VAL A 32 -13.02 -8.86 -1.27
N PRO A 33 -11.85 -9.52 -1.47
CA PRO A 33 -10.79 -9.54 -0.47
C PRO A 33 -10.24 -8.14 -0.17
N VAL A 34 -10.16 -7.77 1.11
CA VAL A 34 -9.61 -6.49 1.56
C VAL A 34 -8.23 -6.69 2.16
N THR A 35 -7.27 -5.85 1.75
CA THR A 35 -5.94 -5.77 2.36
C THR A 35 -5.77 -4.43 3.07
N ALA A 36 -5.15 -4.43 4.25
CA ALA A 36 -4.89 -3.25 5.05
C ALA A 36 -3.45 -2.78 4.92
N ASP A 37 -3.23 -1.48 4.77
CA ASP A 37 -1.91 -0.88 4.93
C ASP A 37 -1.67 -0.63 6.42
N ILE A 38 -0.71 -1.35 7.01
CA ILE A 38 -0.30 -1.21 8.41
C ILE A 38 0.95 -0.34 8.55
N GLU A 39 1.36 0.29 7.44
CA GLU A 39 2.53 1.16 7.35
C GLU A 39 3.78 0.42 7.88
N ALA A 40 4.51 0.99 8.84
CA ALA A 40 5.65 0.33 9.47
C ALA A 40 5.24 -0.64 10.62
N GLY A 41 4.01 -1.15 10.67
CA GLY A 41 3.60 -2.21 11.59
C GLY A 41 3.32 -1.77 13.02
N ARG A 42 3.07 -0.45 13.23
CA ARG A 42 2.61 0.16 14.49
C ARG A 42 3.59 0.09 15.67
N GLY A 43 4.84 -0.22 15.39
CA GLY A 43 5.94 -0.21 16.35
C GLY A 43 7.20 -0.85 15.79
N PRO A 44 8.37 -0.66 16.41
CA PRO A 44 9.63 -1.14 15.87
C PRO A 44 9.87 -2.64 16.09
N ALA A 45 9.28 -3.24 17.15
CA ALA A 45 9.53 -4.62 17.50
C ALA A 45 8.72 -5.63 16.64
N PRO A 46 9.25 -6.84 16.40
CA PRO A 46 8.48 -7.92 15.77
C PRO A 46 7.16 -8.24 16.46
N SER A 47 7.08 -8.11 17.79
CA SER A 47 5.85 -8.28 18.57
C SER A 47 4.78 -7.23 18.26
N ASP A 48 5.19 -6.00 17.94
CA ASP A 48 4.24 -4.93 17.57
C ASP A 48 3.58 -5.27 16.23
N VAL A 49 4.39 -5.71 15.25
CA VAL A 49 3.90 -6.18 13.95
C VAL A 49 2.95 -7.35 14.09
N ALA A 50 3.30 -8.35 14.92
CA ALA A 50 2.44 -9.50 15.18
C ALA A 50 1.08 -9.06 15.75
N THR A 51 1.08 -8.10 16.68
CA THR A 51 -0.14 -7.54 17.27
C THR A 51 -0.96 -6.78 16.22
N ALA A 52 -0.32 -5.96 15.39
CA ALA A 52 -0.99 -5.25 14.32
C ALA A 52 -1.65 -6.21 13.31
N VAL A 53 -0.96 -7.28 12.93
CA VAL A 53 -1.48 -8.33 12.05
C VAL A 53 -2.68 -9.04 12.68
N ASP A 54 -2.60 -9.45 13.95
CA ASP A 54 -3.72 -10.08 14.65
C ASP A 54 -4.96 -9.17 14.68
N ASN A 55 -4.76 -7.86 14.87
CA ASN A 55 -5.84 -6.88 14.89
C ASN A 55 -6.53 -6.71 13.53
N VAL A 56 -5.76 -6.60 12.44
CA VAL A 56 -6.36 -6.45 11.10
C VAL A 56 -7.02 -7.74 10.61
N ILE A 57 -6.52 -8.91 11.01
CA ILE A 57 -7.20 -10.18 10.77
C ILE A 57 -8.55 -10.19 11.51
N THR A 58 -8.59 -9.72 12.75
CA THR A 58 -9.84 -9.61 13.53
C THR A 58 -10.81 -8.62 12.90
N ALA A 59 -10.33 -7.57 12.25
CA ALA A 59 -11.15 -6.64 11.46
C ALA A 59 -11.59 -7.21 10.09
N GLY A 60 -11.20 -8.44 9.74
CA GLY A 60 -11.61 -9.14 8.52
C GLY A 60 -10.69 -8.98 7.32
N ALA A 61 -9.57 -8.28 7.43
CA ALA A 61 -8.63 -8.17 6.33
C ALA A 61 -7.90 -9.50 6.06
N VAL A 62 -7.65 -9.80 4.78
CA VAL A 62 -6.97 -11.02 4.32
C VAL A 62 -5.56 -10.77 3.79
N GLY A 63 -5.06 -9.56 3.95
CA GLY A 63 -3.68 -9.19 3.60
C GLY A 63 -3.27 -7.87 4.23
N VAL A 64 -1.95 -7.64 4.22
CA VAL A 64 -1.33 -6.41 4.75
C VAL A 64 -0.24 -5.90 3.83
N ASN A 65 -0.05 -4.56 3.76
CA ASN A 65 1.23 -3.98 3.41
C ASN A 65 2.02 -3.71 4.70
N LEU A 66 3.30 -4.05 4.70
CA LEU A 66 4.23 -3.76 5.79
C LEU A 66 5.51 -3.18 5.19
N GLU A 67 5.81 -1.91 5.46
CA GLU A 67 6.96 -1.21 4.91
C GLU A 67 8.20 -1.31 5.80
N ASP A 68 9.36 -1.11 5.17
CA ASP A 68 10.66 -1.08 5.83
C ASP A 68 11.14 0.33 6.20
N SER A 69 10.36 1.37 5.94
CA SER A 69 10.64 2.73 6.39
C SER A 69 10.53 2.87 7.90
N ILE A 70 11.48 3.58 8.54
CA ILE A 70 11.41 3.91 9.96
C ILE A 70 10.56 5.16 10.14
N PRO A 71 9.43 5.09 10.89
CA PRO A 71 8.59 6.25 11.16
C PRO A 71 9.39 7.39 11.78
N GLU A 72 9.13 8.62 11.35
CA GLU A 72 9.76 9.85 11.86
C GLU A 72 11.26 9.99 11.57
N ALA A 73 11.93 8.95 11.07
CA ALA A 73 13.34 9.00 10.64
C ALA A 73 13.41 9.19 9.12
N SER A 74 13.28 10.43 8.66
CA SER A 74 13.17 10.77 7.23
C SER A 74 14.18 10.05 6.34
N GLY A 75 13.70 9.07 5.56
CA GLY A 75 14.48 8.31 4.58
C GLY A 75 15.39 7.22 5.16
N GLU A 76 15.27 6.88 6.45
CA GLU A 76 15.93 5.73 7.03
C GLU A 76 15.07 4.48 6.92
N LEU A 77 15.71 3.35 6.66
CA LEU A 77 15.07 2.04 6.57
C LEU A 77 15.51 1.16 7.74
N PHE A 78 14.63 0.30 8.22
CA PHE A 78 15.06 -0.82 9.07
C PHE A 78 16.16 -1.61 8.37
N THR A 79 17.09 -2.19 9.14
CA THR A 79 18.06 -3.12 8.53
C THR A 79 17.33 -4.30 7.90
N THR A 80 17.98 -4.97 6.95
CA THR A 80 17.40 -6.15 6.29
C THR A 80 17.02 -7.21 7.31
N GLU A 81 17.87 -7.45 8.31
CA GLU A 81 17.65 -8.41 9.39
C GLU A 81 16.46 -8.01 10.28
N ALA A 82 16.39 -6.73 10.69
CA ALA A 82 15.27 -6.26 11.49
C ALA A 82 13.93 -6.40 10.75
N GLN A 83 13.89 -6.06 9.45
CA GLN A 83 12.68 -6.22 8.67
C GLN A 83 12.35 -7.69 8.38
N TYR A 84 13.35 -8.54 8.21
CA TYR A 84 13.19 -9.99 8.13
C TYR A 84 12.46 -10.53 9.36
N ASP A 85 12.94 -10.20 10.57
CA ASP A 85 12.32 -10.66 11.83
C ASP A 85 10.88 -10.14 11.99
N ARG A 86 10.62 -8.92 11.55
CA ARG A 86 9.29 -8.31 11.56
C ARG A 86 8.32 -9.03 10.62
N LEU A 87 8.76 -9.38 9.40
CA LEU A 87 7.99 -10.16 8.43
C LEU A 87 7.73 -11.59 8.93
N ARG A 88 8.75 -12.21 9.54
CA ARG A 88 8.59 -13.52 10.21
C ARG A 88 7.52 -13.48 11.30
N ALA A 89 7.50 -12.44 12.11
CA ALA A 89 6.49 -12.25 13.15
C ALA A 89 5.08 -12.06 12.56
N ALA A 90 4.96 -11.32 11.47
CA ALA A 90 3.72 -11.16 10.72
C ALA A 90 3.19 -12.52 10.19
N ARG A 91 4.09 -13.32 9.57
CA ARG A 91 3.73 -14.64 9.05
C ARG A 91 3.30 -15.58 10.18
N ALA A 92 4.06 -15.64 11.27
CA ALA A 92 3.73 -16.45 12.42
C ALA A 92 2.37 -16.06 13.07
N ALA A 93 2.03 -14.77 13.10
CA ALA A 93 0.72 -14.30 13.57
C ALA A 93 -0.41 -14.83 12.68
N ALA A 94 -0.26 -14.76 11.36
CA ALA A 94 -1.24 -15.28 10.41
C ALA A 94 -1.41 -16.82 10.52
N GLU A 95 -0.32 -17.54 10.69
CA GLU A 95 -0.32 -19.01 10.87
C GLU A 95 -1.06 -19.44 12.14
N ARG A 96 -0.87 -18.73 13.25
CA ARG A 96 -1.64 -18.97 14.49
C ARG A 96 -3.15 -18.82 14.30
N ARG A 97 -3.56 -17.97 13.36
CA ARG A 97 -4.98 -17.75 13.00
C ARG A 97 -5.46 -18.69 11.90
N SER A 98 -4.60 -19.61 11.42
CA SER A 98 -4.89 -20.50 10.28
C SER A 98 -5.37 -19.76 9.03
N LEU A 99 -4.88 -18.52 8.81
CA LEU A 99 -5.23 -17.67 7.68
C LEU A 99 -4.04 -17.56 6.72
N PRO A 100 -4.21 -17.86 5.42
CA PRO A 100 -3.18 -17.63 4.41
C PRO A 100 -3.11 -16.13 4.06
N LEU A 101 -2.72 -15.30 5.04
CA LEU A 101 -2.65 -13.86 4.91
C LEU A 101 -1.68 -13.45 3.79
N PHE A 102 -2.12 -12.58 2.88
CA PHE A 102 -1.25 -12.00 1.87
C PHE A 102 -0.38 -10.89 2.50
N ILE A 103 0.89 -11.18 2.76
CA ILE A 103 1.86 -10.21 3.28
C ILE A 103 2.60 -9.58 2.10
N ASN A 104 2.30 -8.32 1.81
CA ASN A 104 2.95 -7.51 0.78
C ASN A 104 4.08 -6.71 1.45
N ALA A 105 5.31 -7.23 1.42
CA ALA A 105 6.46 -6.57 2.00
C ALA A 105 6.85 -5.36 1.13
N ARG A 106 6.64 -4.16 1.65
CA ARG A 106 6.99 -2.93 0.95
C ARG A 106 8.44 -2.58 1.24
N CYS A 107 9.21 -2.39 0.15
CA CYS A 107 10.61 -2.00 0.15
C CYS A 107 10.75 -0.58 -0.39
N ASP A 108 11.04 0.37 0.47
CA ASP A 108 11.07 1.80 0.16
C ASP A 108 12.43 2.31 -0.38
N VAL A 109 13.30 1.43 -0.83
CA VAL A 109 14.60 1.77 -1.44
C VAL A 109 14.47 2.80 -2.56
N TYR A 110 13.38 2.76 -3.35
CA TYR A 110 13.07 3.72 -4.42
C TYR A 110 12.06 4.80 -3.98
N PHE A 111 11.61 4.78 -2.73
CA PHE A 111 10.60 5.69 -2.21
C PHE A 111 11.10 6.47 -0.98
N GLY A 112 11.92 7.48 -1.23
CA GLY A 112 12.37 8.40 -0.18
C GLY A 112 13.59 7.94 0.63
N ALA A 113 14.14 6.74 0.41
CA ALA A 113 15.33 6.27 1.11
C ALA A 113 16.56 7.13 0.83
N ARG A 114 17.37 7.36 1.87
CA ARG A 114 18.66 8.06 1.79
C ARG A 114 19.77 7.13 1.28
N LEU A 115 19.60 6.62 0.07
CA LEU A 115 20.55 5.75 -0.60
C LEU A 115 21.02 6.39 -1.91
N ALA A 116 22.30 6.21 -2.25
CA ALA A 116 22.79 6.60 -3.56
C ALA A 116 22.07 5.79 -4.65
N GLU A 117 21.79 6.42 -5.80
CA GLU A 117 21.07 5.76 -6.90
C GLU A 117 21.77 4.47 -7.37
N THR A 118 23.10 4.48 -7.36
CA THR A 118 23.94 3.34 -7.75
C THR A 118 23.83 2.14 -6.80
N GLU A 119 23.44 2.35 -5.56
CA GLU A 119 23.31 1.30 -4.53
C GLU A 119 21.91 0.68 -4.52
N ARG A 120 20.90 1.44 -4.97
CA ARG A 120 19.49 1.03 -4.89
C ARG A 120 19.19 -0.34 -5.54
N PRO A 121 19.69 -0.68 -6.74
CA PRO A 121 19.38 -1.96 -7.36
C PRO A 121 19.86 -3.16 -6.55
N GLN A 122 21.08 -3.07 -6.00
CA GLN A 122 21.63 -4.15 -5.18
C GLN A 122 20.87 -4.26 -3.85
N GLN A 123 20.67 -3.14 -3.15
CA GLN A 123 19.93 -3.10 -1.90
C GLN A 123 18.50 -3.62 -2.04
N LEU A 124 17.82 -3.30 -3.15
CA LEU A 124 16.50 -3.83 -3.45
C LEU A 124 16.53 -5.36 -3.55
N LEU A 125 17.42 -5.93 -4.35
CA LEU A 125 17.46 -7.37 -4.58
C LEU A 125 17.79 -8.15 -3.30
N GLU A 126 18.75 -7.66 -2.51
CA GLU A 126 19.12 -8.27 -1.22
C GLU A 126 17.94 -8.25 -0.24
N ARG A 127 17.27 -7.10 -0.08
CA ARG A 127 16.10 -6.96 0.80
C ARG A 127 14.94 -7.83 0.34
N ALA A 128 14.60 -7.75 -0.95
CA ALA A 128 13.47 -8.47 -1.51
C ALA A 128 13.62 -10.00 -1.37
N ALA A 129 14.84 -10.53 -1.58
CA ALA A 129 15.14 -11.95 -1.35
C ALA A 129 14.93 -12.34 0.13
N ALA A 130 15.46 -11.53 1.05
CA ALA A 130 15.28 -11.77 2.48
C ALA A 130 13.80 -11.68 2.89
N TYR A 131 13.04 -10.75 2.32
CA TYR A 131 11.60 -10.61 2.62
C TYR A 131 10.77 -11.79 2.12
N ALA A 132 11.09 -12.30 0.92
CA ALA A 132 10.47 -13.52 0.41
C ALA A 132 10.78 -14.72 1.31
N GLU A 133 12.04 -14.89 1.73
CA GLU A 133 12.47 -15.94 2.68
C GLU A 133 11.78 -15.79 4.04
N ALA A 134 11.56 -14.58 4.53
CA ALA A 134 10.83 -14.30 5.76
C ALA A 134 9.33 -14.67 5.70
N GLY A 135 8.81 -15.05 4.52
CA GLY A 135 7.44 -15.49 4.32
C GLY A 135 6.51 -14.41 3.78
N ALA A 136 7.04 -13.36 3.14
CA ALA A 136 6.23 -12.43 2.36
C ALA A 136 5.55 -13.18 1.20
N SER A 137 4.30 -12.81 0.88
CA SER A 137 3.53 -13.33 -0.26
C SER A 137 3.79 -12.52 -1.53
N GLY A 138 4.30 -11.31 -1.36
CA GLY A 138 4.69 -10.42 -2.43
C GLY A 138 5.66 -9.35 -1.94
N VAL A 139 6.37 -8.72 -2.88
CA VAL A 139 7.25 -7.58 -2.64
C VAL A 139 6.67 -6.38 -3.36
N PHE A 140 6.49 -5.27 -2.64
CA PHE A 140 5.98 -4.02 -3.17
C PHE A 140 7.10 -2.98 -3.23
N VAL A 141 7.34 -2.43 -4.41
CA VAL A 141 8.43 -1.47 -4.67
C VAL A 141 7.85 -0.17 -5.26
N PRO A 142 7.35 0.74 -4.41
CA PRO A 142 6.90 2.04 -4.89
C PRO A 142 8.09 2.85 -5.45
N GLY A 143 7.85 3.63 -6.50
CA GLY A 143 8.87 4.49 -7.13
C GLY A 143 9.79 3.80 -8.15
N LEU A 144 9.76 2.48 -8.27
CA LEU A 144 10.54 1.77 -9.30
C LEU A 144 9.76 1.69 -10.62
N THR A 145 10.34 2.25 -11.70
CA THR A 145 9.77 2.24 -13.05
C THR A 145 10.68 1.57 -14.10
N ASP A 146 11.94 1.28 -13.75
CA ASP A 146 12.90 0.62 -14.65
C ASP A 146 12.55 -0.85 -14.90
N LEU A 147 12.20 -1.19 -16.15
CA LEU A 147 11.79 -2.54 -16.54
C LEU A 147 12.91 -3.58 -16.39
N GLY A 148 14.17 -3.18 -16.58
CA GLY A 148 15.31 -4.10 -16.45
C GLY A 148 15.54 -4.50 -15.00
N ILE A 149 15.40 -3.56 -14.06
CA ILE A 149 15.50 -3.83 -12.62
C ILE A 149 14.27 -4.64 -12.17
N LEU A 150 13.06 -4.32 -12.67
CA LEU A 150 11.84 -5.06 -12.37
C LEU A 150 11.93 -6.51 -12.83
N ALA A 151 12.41 -6.77 -14.04
CA ALA A 151 12.60 -8.14 -14.55
C ALA A 151 13.55 -8.93 -13.65
N ARG A 152 14.72 -8.35 -13.31
CA ARG A 152 15.68 -8.99 -12.39
C ARG A 152 15.08 -9.27 -11.01
N LEU A 153 14.29 -8.34 -10.48
CA LEU A 153 13.59 -8.52 -9.20
C LEU A 153 12.62 -9.69 -9.29
N CYS A 154 11.76 -9.72 -10.32
CA CYS A 154 10.78 -10.79 -10.52
C CYS A 154 11.44 -12.17 -10.66
N ASP A 155 12.58 -12.25 -11.34
CA ASP A 155 13.35 -13.48 -11.51
C ASP A 155 14.01 -13.95 -10.18
N THR A 156 14.31 -13.00 -9.29
CA THR A 156 15.04 -13.29 -8.04
C THR A 156 14.12 -13.76 -6.92
N VAL A 157 12.92 -13.15 -6.77
CA VAL A 157 12.16 -13.29 -5.51
C VAL A 157 11.19 -14.47 -5.47
N GLY A 158 10.75 -15.00 -6.60
CA GLY A 158 9.81 -16.13 -6.68
C GLY A 158 8.41 -15.86 -6.10
N VAL A 159 8.13 -14.63 -5.66
CA VAL A 159 6.84 -14.17 -5.13
C VAL A 159 6.28 -13.04 -6.00
N ALA A 160 5.02 -12.66 -5.81
CA ALA A 160 4.40 -11.61 -6.59
C ALA A 160 5.11 -10.25 -6.40
N VAL A 161 5.47 -9.58 -7.50
CA VAL A 161 5.99 -8.20 -7.45
C VAL A 161 4.86 -7.22 -7.71
N ASN A 162 4.74 -6.24 -6.81
CA ASN A 162 3.81 -5.13 -6.90
C ASN A 162 4.56 -3.82 -7.18
N VAL A 163 4.02 -2.99 -8.07
CA VAL A 163 4.47 -1.61 -8.32
C VAL A 163 3.34 -0.62 -8.02
N MET A 164 3.68 0.65 -7.89
CA MET A 164 2.69 1.72 -7.72
C MET A 164 2.56 2.54 -9.00
N ALA A 165 1.33 2.90 -9.35
CA ALA A 165 1.06 3.72 -10.51
C ALA A 165 1.54 5.17 -10.28
N TYR A 166 2.38 5.63 -11.19
CA TYR A 166 2.85 7.01 -11.34
C TYR A 166 2.65 7.43 -12.80
N PRO A 167 2.69 8.73 -13.12
CA PRO A 167 2.51 9.20 -14.50
C PRO A 167 3.50 8.62 -15.51
N ASP A 168 4.71 8.27 -15.08
CA ASP A 168 5.80 7.70 -15.87
C ASP A 168 5.93 6.17 -15.75
N LEU A 169 4.94 5.49 -15.14
CA LEU A 169 4.94 4.04 -15.05
C LEU A 169 4.81 3.43 -16.46
N PRO A 170 5.62 2.41 -16.81
CA PRO A 170 5.46 1.68 -18.07
C PRO A 170 4.08 1.07 -18.27
N SER A 171 3.72 0.74 -19.51
CA SER A 171 2.42 0.16 -19.81
C SER A 171 2.20 -1.17 -19.07
N VAL A 172 0.94 -1.52 -18.85
CA VAL A 172 0.55 -2.78 -18.19
C VAL A 172 1.17 -3.98 -18.88
N GLU A 173 1.20 -3.98 -20.22
CA GLU A 173 1.79 -5.04 -21.03
C GLU A 173 3.31 -5.15 -20.81
N ALA A 174 4.02 -4.02 -20.75
CA ALA A 174 5.46 -4.00 -20.48
C ALA A 174 5.77 -4.49 -19.07
N LEU A 175 5.00 -4.06 -18.08
CA LEU A 175 5.12 -4.51 -16.69
C LEU A 175 4.84 -6.02 -16.54
N ALA A 176 3.78 -6.51 -17.21
CA ALA A 176 3.46 -7.94 -17.23
C ALA A 176 4.57 -8.75 -17.90
N GLY A 177 5.15 -8.23 -18.99
CA GLY A 177 6.31 -8.82 -19.68
C GLY A 177 7.56 -8.88 -18.80
N ALA A 178 7.76 -7.90 -17.91
CA ALA A 178 8.83 -7.90 -16.91
C ALA A 178 8.54 -8.80 -15.69
N GLY A 179 7.36 -9.44 -15.61
CA GLY A 179 7.00 -10.36 -14.53
C GLY A 179 6.21 -9.74 -13.39
N VAL A 180 5.88 -8.43 -13.45
CA VAL A 180 5.03 -7.76 -12.44
C VAL A 180 3.64 -8.40 -12.42
N ARG A 181 3.08 -8.61 -11.21
CA ARG A 181 1.79 -9.27 -11.00
C ARG A 181 0.73 -8.37 -10.38
N ARG A 182 1.10 -7.24 -9.82
CA ARG A 182 0.17 -6.31 -9.17
C ARG A 182 0.58 -4.87 -9.46
N ILE A 183 -0.42 -4.03 -9.72
CA ILE A 183 -0.26 -2.58 -9.83
C ILE A 183 -1.24 -1.94 -8.85
N SER A 184 -0.75 -1.06 -7.97
CA SER A 184 -1.57 -0.33 -7.00
C SER A 184 -1.55 1.17 -7.29
N GLN A 185 -2.60 1.89 -6.90
CA GLN A 185 -2.71 3.34 -7.13
C GLN A 185 -2.37 4.17 -5.87
N GLY A 186 -2.11 3.52 -4.73
CA GLY A 186 -1.91 4.24 -3.47
C GLY A 186 -3.09 5.16 -3.14
N GLY A 187 -2.81 6.40 -2.75
CA GLY A 187 -3.82 7.40 -2.42
C GLY A 187 -4.38 8.20 -3.61
N ALA A 188 -3.94 7.94 -4.84
CA ALA A 188 -4.24 8.78 -6.00
C ALA A 188 -5.75 8.96 -6.23
N GLY A 189 -6.53 7.88 -6.20
CA GLY A 189 -7.97 7.96 -6.41
C GLY A 189 -8.70 8.84 -5.39
N PHE A 190 -8.26 8.81 -4.12
CA PHE A 190 -8.80 9.70 -3.09
C PHE A 190 -8.41 11.17 -3.35
N LEU A 191 -7.15 11.43 -3.66
CA LEU A 191 -6.64 12.79 -3.89
C LEU A 191 -7.29 13.43 -5.10
N GLU A 192 -7.48 12.69 -6.19
CA GLU A 192 -8.20 13.15 -7.38
C GLU A 192 -9.66 13.50 -7.06
N THR A 193 -10.34 12.64 -6.28
CA THR A 193 -11.72 12.89 -5.86
C THR A 193 -11.81 14.12 -4.98
N ALA A 194 -10.91 14.29 -4.01
CA ALA A 194 -10.87 15.47 -3.13
C ALA A 194 -10.60 16.75 -3.94
N GLY A 195 -9.65 16.72 -4.88
CA GLY A 195 -9.37 17.83 -5.78
C GLY A 195 -10.56 18.19 -6.68
N TYR A 196 -11.29 17.20 -7.15
CA TYR A 196 -12.52 17.42 -7.90
C TYR A 196 -13.59 18.13 -7.06
N LEU A 197 -13.83 17.68 -5.83
CA LEU A 197 -14.78 18.30 -4.91
C LEU A 197 -14.38 19.73 -4.55
N GLU A 198 -13.08 20.00 -4.38
CA GLU A 198 -12.57 21.36 -4.15
C GLU A 198 -12.85 22.27 -5.34
N ARG A 199 -12.58 21.82 -6.57
CA ARG A 199 -12.88 22.59 -7.79
C ARG A 199 -14.38 22.88 -7.92
N MET A 200 -15.22 21.90 -7.65
CA MET A 200 -16.68 22.12 -7.65
C MET A 200 -17.11 23.19 -6.66
N ALA A 201 -16.60 23.15 -5.44
CA ALA A 201 -16.93 24.14 -4.42
C ALA A 201 -16.47 25.55 -4.83
N ARG A 202 -15.26 25.67 -5.38
CA ARG A 202 -14.73 26.95 -5.90
C ARG A 202 -15.57 27.49 -7.04
N SER A 203 -15.96 26.64 -8.00
CA SER A 203 -16.86 27.02 -9.11
C SER A 203 -18.21 27.52 -8.60
N PHE A 204 -18.80 26.81 -7.62
CA PHE A 204 -20.07 27.22 -6.99
C PHE A 204 -19.96 28.57 -6.28
N LEU A 205 -18.80 28.87 -5.69
CA LEU A 205 -18.52 30.16 -5.04
C LEU A 205 -18.14 31.28 -6.03
N GLY A 206 -18.13 31.02 -7.35
CA GLY A 206 -17.87 31.99 -8.39
C GLY A 206 -16.39 32.29 -8.62
N ASP A 207 -15.46 31.36 -8.27
CA ASP A 207 -14.05 31.55 -8.62
C ASP A 207 -13.88 31.54 -10.17
N PRO A 208 -13.41 32.64 -10.78
CA PRO A 208 -13.35 32.74 -12.24
C PRO A 208 -12.32 31.82 -12.90
N ARG A 209 -11.46 31.17 -12.11
CA ARG A 209 -10.46 30.20 -12.59
C ARG A 209 -11.06 28.82 -12.81
N GLU A 210 -12.25 28.58 -12.30
CA GLU A 210 -12.92 27.29 -12.36
C GLU A 210 -14.18 27.38 -13.23
N THR A 211 -14.28 26.58 -14.27
CA THR A 211 -15.49 26.49 -15.11
C THR A 211 -16.28 25.25 -14.74
N ALA A 212 -17.59 25.40 -14.61
CA ALA A 212 -18.52 24.31 -14.28
C ALA A 212 -18.64 23.21 -15.37
N SER A 213 -17.98 23.40 -16.52
CA SER A 213 -18.16 22.54 -17.70
C SER A 213 -17.57 21.13 -17.59
N ASP A 214 -16.71 20.87 -16.59
CA ASP A 214 -16.03 19.58 -16.45
C ASP A 214 -16.68 18.65 -15.40
N VAL A 215 -17.84 19.05 -14.88
CA VAL A 215 -18.55 18.29 -13.84
C VAL A 215 -19.66 17.43 -14.44
N THR A 216 -19.33 16.22 -14.83
CA THR A 216 -20.37 15.22 -15.18
C THR A 216 -20.80 14.52 -13.90
N PRO A 217 -22.08 14.64 -13.46
CA PRO A 217 -22.56 13.94 -12.28
C PRO A 217 -22.44 12.42 -12.47
N ALA A 218 -21.81 11.73 -11.53
CA ALA A 218 -21.77 10.27 -11.50
C ALA A 218 -23.12 9.69 -11.00
N ALA A 219 -24.23 10.16 -11.61
CA ALA A 219 -25.58 9.78 -11.21
C ALA A 219 -25.84 8.25 -11.25
N HIS A 220 -25.08 7.51 -12.08
CA HIS A 220 -25.10 6.07 -12.12
C HIS A 220 -24.63 5.43 -10.81
N LEU A 221 -23.61 6.00 -10.15
CA LEU A 221 -23.08 5.47 -8.88
C LEU A 221 -24.12 5.55 -7.74
N VAL A 222 -24.89 6.63 -7.69
CA VAL A 222 -25.95 6.78 -6.68
C VAL A 222 -27.05 5.77 -6.91
N ARG A 223 -27.45 5.55 -8.16
CA ARG A 223 -28.46 4.55 -8.52
C ARG A 223 -28.00 3.13 -8.19
N ASP A 224 -26.74 2.80 -8.48
CA ASP A 224 -26.17 1.48 -8.24
C ASP A 224 -25.96 1.20 -6.75
N LEU A 225 -25.65 2.25 -5.94
CA LEU A 225 -25.59 2.14 -4.49
C LEU A 225 -26.99 1.97 -3.86
N ALA A 226 -28.01 2.66 -4.39
CA ALA A 226 -29.39 2.54 -3.92
C ALA A 226 -30.05 1.19 -4.29
N ALA A 227 -29.51 0.45 -5.26
CA ALA A 227 -30.00 -0.86 -5.69
C ALA A 227 -29.37 -2.05 -4.93
N ARG A 228 -28.41 -1.78 -4.03
CA ARG A 228 -27.84 -2.84 -3.16
C ARG A 228 -28.82 -3.16 -2.03
N PRO A 229 -29.13 -4.44 -1.79
CA PRO A 229 -30.05 -4.87 -0.72
C PRO A 229 -29.51 -4.54 0.68
#